data_e2f8e38753183b40c90106b0eefb03c0
#
_entry.id   e2f8e38753183b40c90106b0eefb03c0
#
_cell.length_a   1.000
_cell.length_b   1.000
_cell.length_c   1.000
_cell.angle_alpha   90.00
_cell.angle_beta   90.00
_cell.angle_gamma   90.00
#
_symmetry.space_group_name_H-M   'P 1'
#
loop_
_entity.id
_entity.type
_entity.pdbx_description
1 polymer ?
#
loop_
_entity_poly.entity_id
_entity_poly.type
_entity_poly.pdbx_seq_one_letter_code
_entity_poly.pdbx_strand_id
1 'polypeptide(L)'
;MMTKWRRPALGTNLARDRSGTAAVEFALVLPGLPTLSIGCYEAANLILADLKLEAAAETAADLVAQTRVDTVLQSTDFTNITNAVKQVMTPYPTSGSQLKIAYASVTYSTGSPVINWHVEVNSATPISATSLPNSASAANLGDQTAGSTDSVIVAKLTYAYTSPISYTLNASYTLSEAALNRPRYMSCVPTYLNTSSQCP
;
A
#
# COMPACT_ATOMS: atom_id res chain seq x y z
N MET A 1 -80.94 15.30 30.70
CA MET A 1 -80.04 16.14 29.84
C MET A 1 -78.95 15.25 29.29
N MET A 2 -79.10 14.74 28.05
CA MET A 2 -78.12 13.81 27.41
C MET A 2 -77.22 14.65 26.58
N THR A 3 -75.92 14.76 26.95
CA THR A 3 -74.86 15.41 26.17
C THR A 3 -74.42 14.48 25.04
N LYS A 4 -74.74 14.87 23.81
CA LYS A 4 -74.39 14.16 22.57
C LYS A 4 -72.94 14.40 22.29
N TRP A 5 -72.07 13.41 22.55
CA TRP A 5 -70.66 13.42 22.17
C TRP A 5 -70.55 13.39 20.62
N ARG A 6 -70.16 14.53 20.04
CA ARG A 6 -69.81 14.60 18.63
C ARG A 6 -68.43 13.94 18.45
N ARG A 7 -68.37 12.82 17.75
CA ARG A 7 -67.13 12.25 17.29
C ARG A 7 -66.54 13.21 16.26
N PRO A 8 -65.28 13.68 16.41
CA PRO A 8 -64.68 14.47 15.37
C PRO A 8 -64.54 13.59 14.12
N ALA A 9 -64.87 14.12 12.95
CA ALA A 9 -64.73 13.47 11.66
C ALA A 9 -63.19 13.40 11.34
N LEU A 10 -62.55 12.29 11.67
CA LEU A 10 -61.13 12.04 11.46
C LEU A 10 -60.77 11.89 9.95
N GLY A 11 -61.74 11.88 9.05
CA GLY A 11 -61.49 11.48 7.65
C GLY A 11 -61.15 12.60 6.65
N THR A 12 -61.45 13.89 7.00
CA THR A 12 -61.38 14.97 5.99
C THR A 12 -60.10 15.80 5.98
N ASN A 13 -59.25 15.67 6.99
CA ASN A 13 -58.02 16.45 7.10
C ASN A 13 -56.75 15.66 6.64
N LEU A 14 -56.77 14.33 6.61
CA LEU A 14 -55.62 13.51 6.23
C LEU A 14 -55.16 13.74 4.77
N ALA A 15 -56.10 13.97 3.84
CA ALA A 15 -55.76 14.24 2.43
C ALA A 15 -55.20 15.66 2.20
N ARG A 16 -55.31 16.56 3.16
CA ARG A 16 -54.88 17.96 3.09
C ARG A 16 -53.72 18.28 4.03
N ASP A 17 -53.35 17.33 4.89
CA ASP A 17 -52.25 17.46 5.82
C ASP A 17 -50.92 17.21 5.10
N ARG A 18 -50.11 18.27 4.94
CA ARG A 18 -48.77 18.24 4.34
C ARG A 18 -47.67 18.06 5.38
N SER A 19 -48.00 17.89 6.65
CA SER A 19 -46.99 17.73 7.71
C SER A 19 -46.24 16.43 7.58
N GLY A 20 -46.74 15.44 6.85
CA GLY A 20 -46.07 14.16 6.57
C GLY A 20 -45.06 14.18 5.41
N THR A 21 -45.04 15.23 4.55
CA THR A 21 -44.18 15.25 3.35
C THR A 21 -42.69 15.20 3.72
N ALA A 22 -42.27 15.95 4.72
CA ALA A 22 -40.89 15.94 5.22
C ALA A 22 -40.47 14.56 5.77
N ALA A 23 -41.37 13.82 6.39
CA ALA A 23 -41.10 12.47 6.88
C ALA A 23 -40.93 11.48 5.73
N VAL A 24 -41.70 11.63 4.66
CA VAL A 24 -41.60 10.81 3.45
C VAL A 24 -40.29 11.12 2.69
N GLU A 25 -39.94 12.38 2.54
CA GLU A 25 -38.68 12.83 1.94
C GLU A 25 -37.49 12.28 2.73
N PHE A 26 -37.52 12.39 4.06
CA PHE A 26 -36.48 11.83 4.92
C PHE A 26 -36.39 10.30 4.80
N ALA A 27 -37.52 9.60 4.78
CA ALA A 27 -37.59 8.16 4.63
C ALA A 27 -37.00 7.66 3.28
N LEU A 28 -37.12 8.46 2.22
CA LEU A 28 -36.53 8.15 0.91
C LEU A 28 -34.99 8.34 0.89
N VAL A 29 -34.51 9.35 1.62
CA VAL A 29 -33.05 9.66 1.68
C VAL A 29 -32.32 8.77 2.71
N LEU A 30 -33.03 8.35 3.77
CA LEU A 30 -32.46 7.61 4.89
C LEU A 30 -31.68 6.34 4.50
N PRO A 31 -32.10 5.48 3.56
CA PRO A 31 -31.31 4.30 3.16
C PRO A 31 -30.07 4.66 2.34
N GLY A 32 -30.07 5.78 1.63
CA GLY A 32 -28.93 6.23 0.82
C GLY A 32 -27.77 6.79 1.65
N LEU A 33 -28.05 7.53 2.71
CA LEU A 33 -27.04 8.17 3.55
C LEU A 33 -26.06 7.18 4.22
N PRO A 34 -26.52 6.11 4.89
CA PRO A 34 -25.62 5.12 5.48
C PRO A 34 -24.79 4.40 4.42
N THR A 35 -25.38 4.05 3.29
CA THR A 35 -24.66 3.38 2.18
C THR A 35 -23.53 4.26 1.65
N LEU A 36 -23.82 5.55 1.42
CA LEU A 36 -22.80 6.51 1.00
C LEU A 36 -21.70 6.69 2.06
N SER A 37 -22.08 6.81 3.33
CA SER A 37 -21.14 6.99 4.45
C SER A 37 -20.20 5.78 4.59
N ILE A 38 -20.73 4.57 4.49
CA ILE A 38 -19.94 3.34 4.53
C ILE A 38 -19.01 3.27 3.33
N GLY A 39 -19.50 3.58 2.13
CA GLY A 39 -18.68 3.61 0.91
C GLY A 39 -17.53 4.61 0.99
N CYS A 40 -17.76 5.81 1.49
CA CYS A 40 -16.72 6.80 1.73
C CYS A 40 -15.69 6.31 2.76
N TYR A 41 -16.14 5.68 3.84
CA TYR A 41 -15.24 5.11 4.84
C TYR A 41 -14.35 4.01 4.26
N GLU A 42 -14.91 3.07 3.49
CA GLU A 42 -14.14 1.99 2.85
C GLU A 42 -13.13 2.53 1.84
N ALA A 43 -13.53 3.51 1.02
CA ALA A 43 -12.62 4.16 0.07
C ALA A 43 -11.49 4.90 0.79
N ALA A 44 -11.77 5.62 1.85
CA ALA A 44 -10.77 6.30 2.65
C ALA A 44 -9.75 5.33 3.26
N ASN A 45 -10.20 4.18 3.80
CA ASN A 45 -9.29 3.16 4.32
C ASN A 45 -8.40 2.53 3.24
N LEU A 46 -8.92 2.33 2.04
CA LEU A 46 -8.12 1.82 0.91
C LEU A 46 -7.01 2.81 0.55
N ILE A 47 -7.32 4.10 0.43
CA ILE A 47 -6.34 5.16 0.14
C ILE A 47 -5.30 5.26 1.26
N LEU A 48 -5.72 5.19 2.52
CA LEU A 48 -4.80 5.22 3.66
C LEU A 48 -3.87 4.00 3.68
N ALA A 49 -4.35 2.82 3.28
CA ALA A 49 -3.52 1.63 3.16
C ALA A 49 -2.45 1.80 2.06
N ASP A 50 -2.82 2.39 0.94
CA ASP A 50 -1.94 2.68 -0.19
C ASP A 50 -0.82 3.66 0.19
N LEU A 51 -1.18 4.80 0.80
CA LEU A 51 -0.20 5.77 1.32
C LEU A 51 0.75 5.18 2.36
N LYS A 52 0.27 4.27 3.21
CA LYS A 52 1.13 3.55 4.16
C LYS A 52 2.04 2.56 3.47
N LEU A 53 1.57 1.92 2.41
CA LEU A 53 2.38 1.01 1.62
C LEU A 53 3.51 1.75 0.90
N GLU A 54 3.24 2.94 0.36
CA GLU A 54 4.24 3.83 -0.22
C GLU A 54 5.32 4.21 0.81
N ALA A 55 4.91 4.73 1.97
CA ALA A 55 5.83 5.06 3.05
C ALA A 55 6.63 3.85 3.56
N ALA A 56 6.02 2.67 3.58
CA ALA A 56 6.67 1.42 3.94
C ALA A 56 7.70 0.98 2.89
N ALA A 57 7.42 1.19 1.59
CA ALA A 57 8.36 0.90 0.51
C ALA A 57 9.58 1.82 0.56
N GLU A 58 9.37 3.12 0.78
CA GLU A 58 10.45 4.09 0.97
C GLU A 58 11.31 3.75 2.18
N THR A 59 10.69 3.41 3.31
CA THR A 59 11.40 2.98 4.52
C THR A 59 12.23 1.72 4.25
N ALA A 60 11.69 0.76 3.54
CA ALA A 60 12.36 -0.48 3.19
C ALA A 60 13.61 -0.23 2.34
N ALA A 61 13.48 0.57 1.28
CA ALA A 61 14.59 0.92 0.40
C ALA A 61 15.66 1.75 1.12
N ASP A 62 15.23 2.71 1.96
CA ASP A 62 16.14 3.58 2.71
C ASP A 62 16.96 2.82 3.75
N LEU A 63 16.35 1.88 4.49
CA LEU A 63 17.06 1.07 5.47
C LEU A 63 18.13 0.19 4.82
N VAL A 64 17.87 -0.37 3.66
CA VAL A 64 18.89 -1.11 2.89
C VAL A 64 19.98 -0.17 2.37
N ALA A 65 19.61 1.01 1.88
CA ALA A 65 20.55 2.00 1.34
C ALA A 65 21.46 2.63 2.42
N GLN A 66 21.09 2.55 3.70
CA GLN A 66 21.88 3.03 4.85
C GLN A 66 22.95 2.03 5.32
N THR A 67 23.10 0.89 4.67
CA THR A 67 24.15 -0.09 5.01
C THR A 67 25.51 0.57 4.96
N ARG A 68 26.31 0.35 6.03
CA ARG A 68 27.65 0.95 6.18
C ARG A 68 28.70 0.21 5.38
N VAL A 69 29.78 0.90 5.06
CA VAL A 69 30.98 0.31 4.47
C VAL A 69 31.47 -0.85 5.36
N ASP A 70 31.95 -1.91 4.72
CA ASP A 70 32.43 -3.13 5.38
C ASP A 70 31.35 -3.98 6.09
N THR A 71 30.08 -3.66 5.88
CA THR A 71 28.98 -4.45 6.43
C THR A 71 28.27 -5.21 5.31
N VAL A 72 28.18 -6.53 5.47
CA VAL A 72 27.42 -7.40 4.56
C VAL A 72 26.05 -7.64 5.15
N LEU A 73 24.98 -7.28 4.44
CA LEU A 73 23.61 -7.51 4.89
C LEU A 73 23.34 -9.02 5.04
N GLN A 74 22.96 -9.41 6.24
CA GLN A 74 22.61 -10.78 6.59
C GLN A 74 21.08 -11.00 6.47
N SER A 75 20.66 -12.25 6.47
CA SER A 75 19.21 -12.59 6.48
C SER A 75 18.48 -12.03 7.70
N THR A 76 19.18 -11.88 8.84
CA THR A 76 18.68 -11.25 10.06
C THR A 76 18.39 -9.76 9.86
N ASP A 77 19.20 -9.06 9.07
CA ASP A 77 19.00 -7.64 8.78
C ASP A 77 17.74 -7.43 7.94
N PHE A 78 17.53 -8.25 6.92
CA PHE A 78 16.28 -8.25 6.15
C PHE A 78 15.06 -8.58 7.01
N THR A 79 15.21 -9.44 8.03
CA THR A 79 14.14 -9.72 9.01
C THR A 79 13.85 -8.47 9.84
N ASN A 80 14.86 -7.77 10.31
CA ASN A 80 14.72 -6.54 11.09
C ASN A 80 14.09 -5.42 10.26
N ILE A 81 14.53 -5.24 9.00
CA ILE A 81 13.95 -4.28 8.05
C ILE A 81 12.48 -4.63 7.80
N THR A 82 12.17 -5.91 7.57
CA THR A 82 10.78 -6.37 7.40
C THR A 82 9.90 -6.05 8.62
N ASN A 83 10.43 -6.20 9.83
CA ASN A 83 9.71 -5.84 11.04
C ASN A 83 9.47 -4.33 11.15
N ALA A 84 10.44 -3.51 10.76
CA ALA A 84 10.26 -2.05 10.68
C ALA A 84 9.17 -1.67 9.66
N VAL A 85 9.18 -2.27 8.48
CA VAL A 85 8.16 -2.11 7.43
C VAL A 85 6.77 -2.47 7.96
N LYS A 86 6.64 -3.59 8.70
CA LYS A 86 5.37 -3.98 9.33
C LYS A 86 4.87 -2.95 10.35
N GLN A 87 5.77 -2.27 11.07
CA GLN A 87 5.39 -1.22 12.01
C GLN A 87 4.81 0.00 11.26
N VAL A 88 5.38 0.39 10.13
CA VAL A 88 4.85 1.48 9.28
C VAL A 88 3.44 1.15 8.79
N MET A 89 3.19 -0.11 8.45
CA MET A 89 1.88 -0.57 7.97
C MET A 89 0.79 -0.58 9.05
N THR A 90 1.12 -0.44 10.33
CA THR A 90 0.11 -0.43 11.41
C THR A 90 -0.93 0.69 11.19
N PRO A 91 -2.27 0.42 11.32
CA PRO A 91 -2.92 -0.73 11.93
C PRO A 91 -3.29 -1.88 10.95
N TYR A 92 -2.84 -1.84 9.72
CA TYR A 92 -3.19 -2.86 8.74
C TYR A 92 -2.50 -4.20 9.04
N PRO A 93 -3.22 -5.34 8.94
CA PRO A 93 -2.65 -6.64 9.22
C PRO A 93 -1.60 -7.02 8.18
N THR A 94 -0.44 -7.49 8.64
CA THR A 94 0.70 -7.88 7.79
C THR A 94 1.10 -9.34 8.00
N SER A 95 0.20 -10.16 8.53
CA SER A 95 0.44 -11.58 8.83
C SER A 95 0.39 -12.45 7.56
N GLY A 96 1.10 -13.55 7.60
CA GLY A 96 1.12 -14.52 6.50
C GLY A 96 1.63 -13.92 5.19
N SER A 97 0.88 -14.14 4.11
CA SER A 97 1.22 -13.69 2.76
C SER A 97 0.57 -12.35 2.37
N GLN A 98 -0.04 -11.63 3.32
CA GLN A 98 -0.70 -10.35 3.01
C GLN A 98 0.28 -9.28 2.57
N LEU A 99 1.42 -9.17 3.25
CA LEU A 99 2.50 -8.27 2.86
C LEU A 99 3.66 -9.09 2.29
N LYS A 100 3.99 -8.86 1.03
CA LYS A 100 5.11 -9.46 0.32
C LYS A 100 6.12 -8.37 -0.02
N ILE A 101 7.41 -8.65 0.18
CA ILE A 101 8.46 -7.67 -0.04
C ILE A 101 9.54 -8.31 -0.89
N ALA A 102 9.92 -7.64 -1.98
CA ALA A 102 11.07 -7.99 -2.79
C ALA A 102 12.08 -6.85 -2.74
N TYR A 103 13.32 -7.19 -2.47
CA TYR A 103 14.47 -6.28 -2.51
C TYR A 103 15.36 -6.66 -3.68
N ALA A 104 15.97 -5.68 -4.31
CA ALA A 104 17.01 -5.91 -5.31
C ALA A 104 18.03 -4.78 -5.32
N SER A 105 19.28 -5.11 -5.64
CA SER A 105 20.29 -4.14 -6.05
C SER A 105 20.46 -4.20 -7.55
N VAL A 106 20.36 -3.07 -8.21
CA VAL A 106 20.39 -2.95 -9.67
C VAL A 106 21.52 -2.01 -10.08
N THR A 107 22.39 -2.46 -10.94
CA THR A 107 23.42 -1.63 -11.58
C THR A 107 23.04 -1.42 -13.04
N TYR A 108 23.23 -0.21 -13.53
CA TYR A 108 23.03 0.12 -14.93
C TYR A 108 24.40 0.10 -15.63
N SER A 109 24.66 -0.95 -16.39
CA SER A 109 25.84 -1.05 -17.22
C SER A 109 25.43 -0.92 -18.69
N THR A 110 26.01 0.03 -19.42
CA THR A 110 25.72 0.26 -20.86
C THR A 110 24.23 0.51 -21.17
N GLY A 111 23.49 1.13 -20.23
CA GLY A 111 22.07 1.47 -20.42
C GLY A 111 21.08 0.32 -20.15
N SER A 112 21.57 -0.85 -19.77
CA SER A 112 20.74 -2.00 -19.42
C SER A 112 20.84 -2.31 -17.93
N PRO A 113 19.68 -2.60 -17.25
CA PRO A 113 19.70 -2.95 -15.84
C PRO A 113 20.25 -4.37 -15.63
N VAL A 114 21.18 -4.50 -14.68
CA VAL A 114 21.71 -5.77 -14.20
C VAL A 114 21.35 -5.94 -12.74
N ILE A 115 20.70 -7.05 -12.41
CA ILE A 115 20.37 -7.37 -11.02
C ILE A 115 21.60 -7.99 -10.35
N ASN A 116 22.16 -7.28 -9.36
CA ASN A 116 23.31 -7.77 -8.61
C ASN A 116 22.89 -8.86 -7.62
N TRP A 117 21.81 -8.61 -6.90
CA TRP A 117 21.19 -9.56 -5.99
C TRP A 117 19.70 -9.23 -5.79
N HIS A 118 18.93 -10.21 -5.35
CA HIS A 118 17.55 -10.04 -4.94
C HIS A 118 17.24 -10.88 -3.71
N VAL A 119 16.33 -10.42 -2.88
CA VAL A 119 15.84 -11.10 -1.66
C VAL A 119 14.32 -10.97 -1.60
N GLU A 120 13.64 -12.10 -1.41
CA GLU A 120 12.18 -12.15 -1.31
C GLU A 120 11.74 -12.54 0.09
N VAL A 121 10.75 -11.83 0.59
CA VAL A 121 10.07 -12.10 1.86
C VAL A 121 8.61 -12.45 1.57
N ASN A 122 8.09 -13.49 2.26
CA ASN A 122 6.72 -13.98 2.13
C ASN A 122 6.34 -14.38 0.69
N SER A 123 7.22 -15.05 -0.02
CA SER A 123 7.00 -15.48 -1.42
C SER A 123 6.64 -14.32 -2.34
N ALA A 124 7.33 -13.21 -2.21
CA ALA A 124 7.24 -12.11 -3.15
C ALA A 124 7.73 -12.56 -4.54
N THR A 125 7.24 -11.90 -5.59
CA THR A 125 7.76 -12.11 -6.94
C THR A 125 9.14 -11.45 -7.04
N PRO A 126 10.19 -12.17 -7.46
CA PRO A 126 11.53 -11.59 -7.64
C PRO A 126 11.51 -10.38 -8.58
N ILE A 127 12.31 -9.38 -8.26
CA ILE A 127 12.56 -8.27 -9.16
C ILE A 127 13.52 -8.74 -10.25
N SER A 128 13.10 -8.59 -11.49
CA SER A 128 13.91 -8.89 -12.68
C SER A 128 14.17 -7.62 -13.50
N ALA A 129 15.14 -7.66 -14.37
CA ALA A 129 15.46 -6.53 -15.24
C ALA A 129 14.26 -6.03 -16.07
N THR A 130 13.32 -6.94 -16.41
CA THR A 130 12.11 -6.62 -17.17
C THR A 130 10.92 -6.18 -16.30
N SER A 131 10.98 -6.41 -14.98
CA SER A 131 9.92 -6.10 -14.03
C SER A 131 10.29 -4.95 -13.09
N LEU A 132 11.33 -4.20 -13.40
CA LEU A 132 11.73 -3.03 -12.63
C LEU A 132 10.59 -2.00 -12.62
N PRO A 133 10.18 -1.54 -11.44
CA PRO A 133 9.21 -0.46 -11.35
C PRO A 133 9.87 0.83 -11.82
N ASN A 134 9.22 1.52 -12.75
CA ASN A 134 9.70 2.81 -13.26
C ASN A 134 11.21 2.81 -13.62
N SER A 135 11.58 1.98 -14.59
CA SER A 135 12.98 1.78 -15.01
C SER A 135 13.71 3.10 -15.36
N ALA A 136 12.99 4.10 -15.86
CA ALA A 136 13.56 5.41 -16.15
C ALA A 136 14.04 6.15 -14.88
N SER A 137 13.29 6.08 -13.78
CA SER A 137 13.70 6.66 -12.50
C SER A 137 14.91 5.92 -11.90
N ALA A 138 14.92 4.58 -11.97
CA ALA A 138 16.06 3.79 -11.52
C ALA A 138 17.32 4.09 -12.35
N ALA A 139 17.19 4.21 -13.68
CA ALA A 139 18.28 4.59 -14.55
C ALA A 139 18.82 6.01 -14.24
N ASN A 140 17.96 6.94 -13.83
CA ASN A 140 18.38 8.29 -13.46
C ASN A 140 19.12 8.36 -12.12
N LEU A 141 18.93 7.38 -11.23
CA LEU A 141 19.61 7.32 -9.94
C LEU A 141 20.98 6.67 -10.00
N GLY A 142 21.19 5.73 -10.92
CA GLY A 142 22.47 5.04 -11.12
C GLY A 142 23.36 5.72 -12.17
N ASP A 143 24.66 5.55 -12.04
CA ASP A 143 25.60 5.91 -13.11
C ASP A 143 25.49 4.91 -14.26
N GLN A 144 25.22 5.38 -15.46
CA GLN A 144 25.05 4.54 -16.65
C GLN A 144 26.34 4.42 -17.50
N THR A 145 27.46 4.92 -17.00
CA THR A 145 28.74 4.82 -17.67
C THR A 145 29.18 3.35 -17.71
N ALA A 146 29.71 2.90 -18.83
CA ALA A 146 30.25 1.56 -18.96
C ALA A 146 31.31 1.27 -17.89
N GLY A 147 31.12 0.19 -17.12
CA GLY A 147 32.00 -0.18 -16.00
C GLY A 147 31.69 0.53 -14.69
N SER A 148 30.62 1.28 -14.59
CA SER A 148 30.15 1.84 -13.33
C SER A 148 29.79 0.74 -12.35
N THR A 149 30.19 0.93 -11.09
CA THR A 149 29.83 0.07 -9.95
C THR A 149 28.65 0.61 -9.16
N ASP A 150 28.08 1.71 -9.63
CA ASP A 150 27.00 2.42 -8.94
C ASP A 150 25.70 1.63 -9.00
N SER A 151 25.10 1.37 -7.87
CA SER A 151 23.86 0.61 -7.79
C SER A 151 22.70 1.42 -7.25
N VAL A 152 21.49 0.96 -7.55
CA VAL A 152 20.24 1.45 -6.99
C VAL A 152 19.57 0.32 -6.24
N ILE A 153 19.15 0.59 -5.01
CA ILE A 153 18.34 -0.33 -4.23
C ILE A 153 16.88 -0.14 -4.62
N VAL A 154 16.23 -1.23 -4.96
CA VAL A 154 14.81 -1.29 -5.28
C VAL A 154 14.11 -2.13 -4.23
N ALA A 155 13.11 -1.55 -3.56
CA ALA A 155 12.21 -2.29 -2.69
C ALA A 155 10.80 -2.25 -3.30
N LYS A 156 10.24 -3.41 -3.61
CA LYS A 156 8.88 -3.56 -4.13
C LYS A 156 8.02 -4.28 -3.09
N LEU A 157 6.98 -3.60 -2.66
CA LEU A 157 6.00 -4.13 -1.72
C LEU A 157 4.70 -4.44 -2.45
N THR A 158 4.09 -5.56 -2.07
CA THR A 158 2.77 -5.95 -2.56
C THR A 158 1.91 -6.31 -1.37
N TYR A 159 0.75 -5.69 -1.26
CA TYR A 159 -0.15 -5.86 -0.14
C TYR A 159 -1.55 -6.28 -0.60
N ALA A 160 -2.06 -7.37 -0.03
CA ALA A 160 -3.43 -7.84 -0.27
C ALA A 160 -4.38 -7.15 0.72
N TYR A 161 -4.98 -6.04 0.28
CA TYR A 161 -5.94 -5.28 1.07
C TYR A 161 -7.32 -5.92 1.02
N THR A 162 -7.97 -6.01 2.17
CA THR A 162 -9.39 -6.38 2.30
C THR A 162 -10.08 -5.37 3.20
N SER A 163 -11.21 -4.83 2.76
CA SER A 163 -11.95 -3.85 3.56
C SER A 163 -12.47 -4.47 4.85
N PRO A 164 -12.35 -3.78 6.00
CA PRO A 164 -12.86 -4.28 7.29
C PRO A 164 -14.37 -4.52 7.31
N ILE A 165 -15.14 -3.71 6.58
CA ILE A 165 -16.60 -3.80 6.52
C ILE A 165 -17.04 -4.67 5.34
N SER A 166 -16.35 -4.56 4.20
CA SER A 166 -16.63 -5.31 2.96
C SER A 166 -18.08 -5.18 2.46
N TYR A 167 -18.66 -3.99 2.60
CA TYR A 167 -20.02 -3.72 2.18
C TYR A 167 -20.09 -3.22 0.72
N THR A 168 -19.25 -2.23 0.38
CA THR A 168 -19.12 -1.71 -0.99
C THR A 168 -17.89 -2.27 -1.68
N LEU A 169 -16.77 -2.38 -0.95
CA LEU A 169 -15.52 -3.00 -1.40
C LEU A 169 -15.47 -4.45 -0.91
N ASN A 170 -16.18 -5.34 -1.56
CA ASN A 170 -16.30 -6.75 -1.17
C ASN A 170 -15.24 -7.69 -1.76
N ALA A 171 -14.27 -7.14 -2.51
CA ALA A 171 -13.17 -7.87 -3.10
C ALA A 171 -11.85 -7.62 -2.36
N SER A 172 -10.88 -8.50 -2.54
CA SER A 172 -9.49 -8.25 -2.16
C SER A 172 -8.80 -7.45 -3.27
N TYR A 173 -8.13 -6.36 -2.88
CA TYR A 173 -7.38 -5.48 -3.78
C TYR A 173 -5.90 -5.67 -3.56
N THR A 174 -5.16 -5.87 -4.64
CA THR A 174 -3.70 -5.95 -4.57
C THR A 174 -3.11 -4.57 -4.81
N LEU A 175 -2.57 -3.97 -3.76
CA LEU A 175 -1.79 -2.74 -3.82
C LEU A 175 -0.32 -3.10 -4.07
N SER A 176 0.39 -2.31 -4.86
CA SER A 176 1.80 -2.57 -5.18
C SER A 176 2.54 -1.26 -5.32
N GLU A 177 3.50 -1.05 -4.42
CA GLU A 177 4.35 0.13 -4.39
C GLU A 177 5.82 -0.26 -4.48
N ALA A 178 6.62 0.64 -5.04
CA ALA A 178 8.05 0.44 -5.16
C ALA A 178 8.81 1.72 -4.92
N ALA A 179 9.87 1.61 -4.12
CA ALA A 179 10.78 2.69 -3.84
C ALA A 179 12.18 2.37 -4.36
N LEU A 180 12.88 3.42 -4.76
CA LEU A 180 14.22 3.35 -5.32
C LEU A 180 15.12 4.32 -4.56
N ASN A 181 16.17 3.78 -3.93
CA ASN A 181 17.13 4.56 -3.19
C ASN A 181 18.57 4.23 -3.60
N ARG A 182 19.41 5.26 -3.62
CA ARG A 182 20.82 5.10 -3.85
C ARG A 182 21.55 4.76 -2.56
N PRO A 183 22.47 3.79 -2.51
CA PRO A 183 23.30 3.55 -1.34
C PRO A 183 24.01 4.82 -0.89
N ARG A 184 24.05 5.06 0.44
CA ARG A 184 24.58 6.34 0.98
C ARG A 184 26.08 6.31 1.26
N TYR A 185 26.63 5.14 1.55
CA TYR A 185 28.01 5.01 2.05
C TYR A 185 28.91 4.21 1.13
N MET A 186 28.36 3.58 0.12
CA MET A 186 29.07 2.72 -0.83
C MET A 186 28.39 2.77 -2.20
N SER A 187 29.08 2.38 -3.24
CA SER A 187 28.50 2.33 -4.59
C SER A 187 27.54 1.16 -4.78
N CYS A 188 27.74 0.06 -4.06
CA CYS A 188 26.91 -1.13 -4.11
C CYS A 188 26.83 -1.82 -2.74
N VAL A 189 25.65 -2.26 -2.33
CA VAL A 189 25.42 -2.91 -1.03
C VAL A 189 25.61 -4.41 -1.16
N PRO A 190 26.59 -5.03 -0.45
CA PRO A 190 26.80 -6.46 -0.45
C PRO A 190 25.79 -7.18 0.46
N THR A 191 25.42 -8.41 0.08
CA THR A 191 24.51 -9.26 0.87
C THR A 191 25.10 -10.65 1.08
N TYR A 192 24.54 -11.40 2.05
CA TYR A 192 24.96 -12.78 2.36
C TYR A 192 24.76 -13.75 1.18
N LEU A 193 23.87 -13.43 0.25
CA LEU A 193 23.68 -14.21 -0.98
C LEU A 193 24.84 -14.04 -1.96
N ASN A 194 25.73 -13.12 -1.67
CA ASN A 194 26.63 -12.53 -2.62
C ASN A 194 27.98 -12.23 -1.97
N THR A 195 28.65 -13.27 -1.49
CA THR A 195 29.88 -13.18 -0.73
C THR A 195 31.12 -12.88 -1.55
N SER A 196 31.03 -12.86 -2.86
CA SER A 196 32.17 -12.57 -3.74
C SER A 196 31.77 -11.67 -4.89
N SER A 197 32.14 -10.40 -4.80
CA SER A 197 32.29 -9.47 -5.94
C SER A 197 31.11 -9.26 -6.87
N GLN A 198 29.88 -9.22 -6.34
CA GLN A 198 28.70 -8.87 -7.17
C GLN A 198 28.24 -7.41 -7.00
N CYS A 199 29.07 -6.65 -6.36
CA CYS A 199 29.21 -5.28 -6.75
C CYS A 199 30.28 -5.27 -7.83
N PRO A 200 29.97 -4.94 -9.09
CA PRO A 200 30.97 -4.92 -10.17
C PRO A 200 32.12 -4.01 -9.83
#